data_50efbf4d29edd8074f788f0023863b8e
#
_entry.id   50efbf4d29edd8074f788f0023863b8e
#
_cell.length_a   1.000
_cell.length_b   1.000
_cell.length_c   1.000
_cell.angle_alpha   90.00
_cell.angle_beta   90.00
_cell.angle_gamma   90.00
#
_symmetry.space_group_name_H-M   'P 1'
#
loop_
_entity.id
_entity.type
_entity.pdbx_description
1 polymer ?
#
loop_
_entity_poly.entity_id
_entity_poly.type
_entity_poly.pdbx_seq_one_letter_code
_entity_poly.pdbx_strand_id
1 'polypeptide(L)'
;MKLFGVELFKLMKSKKYLIFCLAIIALMTLEAYTLYDKCNNELPEIKLKNNEKLLIDYRAKLQEEQLPEGLKVDYEKKVKSIEEENLELREEMKNPNNDWREKLTKKNKNLEKKKEEAEFTLNNNEVESINSEILVNNYLLEKHIEPRKPYEINSFNDMGSVISFINLIFLPILVMVLLHDTISGEIQFSTVKLLITKPIKRGNVILTKFLSGFLVASLTVILLEVIALLALGILFNMGSHLYPIAMGTQYGLDNFGNISAVVNTTYVVPVYSYLLKILIQQVLFIFSASAFGVFISTMVLNNNTSLMISSITMIGLNIITFIMPQKLVGFLYPFLFTTYGEGVKVVSGGMNLALRTTIVTPTMGVIVCLIWGVGLIIPAYIHFVKKDIVA
;
A
#
# COMPACT_ATOMS: atom_id res chain seq x y z
N MET A 1 -19.17 -5.86 29.21
CA MET A 1 -17.89 -6.61 29.16
C MET A 1 -18.03 -8.10 28.80
N LYS A 2 -18.93 -8.88 29.44
CA LYS A 2 -19.06 -10.31 29.13
C LYS A 2 -19.43 -10.63 27.66
N LEU A 3 -20.35 -9.86 27.04
CA LEU A 3 -20.75 -10.09 25.63
C LEU A 3 -19.58 -9.88 24.66
N PHE A 4 -18.79 -8.83 24.84
CA PHE A 4 -17.64 -8.51 24.00
C PHE A 4 -16.59 -9.64 24.00
N GLY A 5 -16.22 -10.15 25.17
CA GLY A 5 -15.27 -11.27 25.25
C GLY A 5 -15.79 -12.56 24.60
N VAL A 6 -17.11 -12.82 24.69
CA VAL A 6 -17.73 -13.97 24.02
C VAL A 6 -17.70 -13.82 22.50
N GLU A 7 -17.98 -12.62 21.95
CA GLU A 7 -17.93 -12.38 20.51
C GLU A 7 -16.50 -12.47 19.95
N LEU A 8 -15.51 -11.93 20.66
CA LEU A 8 -14.09 -12.08 20.32
C LEU A 8 -13.71 -13.56 20.23
N PHE A 9 -14.01 -14.32 21.27
CA PHE A 9 -13.66 -15.73 21.34
C PHE A 9 -14.37 -16.56 20.25
N LYS A 10 -15.66 -16.28 20.00
CA LYS A 10 -16.45 -16.91 18.94
C LYS A 10 -15.81 -16.68 17.57
N LEU A 11 -15.41 -15.42 17.28
CA LEU A 11 -14.81 -15.05 16.02
C LEU A 11 -13.45 -15.74 15.84
N MET A 12 -12.57 -15.69 16.82
CA MET A 12 -11.24 -16.30 16.79
C MET A 12 -11.25 -17.83 16.65
N LYS A 13 -12.29 -18.51 17.16
CA LYS A 13 -12.46 -19.96 17.00
C LYS A 13 -13.16 -20.37 15.70
N SER A 14 -13.61 -19.43 14.89
CA SER A 14 -14.31 -19.71 13.65
C SER A 14 -13.39 -20.20 12.53
N LYS A 15 -13.88 -21.07 11.65
CA LYS A 15 -13.12 -21.52 10.46
C LYS A 15 -12.73 -20.35 9.53
N LYS A 16 -13.58 -19.33 9.44
CA LYS A 16 -13.32 -18.14 8.63
C LYS A 16 -12.14 -17.31 9.15
N TYR A 17 -11.93 -17.28 10.49
CA TYR A 17 -10.74 -16.66 11.08
C TYR A 17 -9.47 -17.41 10.70
N LEU A 18 -9.51 -18.74 10.71
CA LEU A 18 -8.38 -19.55 10.24
C LEU A 18 -8.08 -19.27 8.75
N ILE A 19 -9.12 -19.21 7.90
CA ILE A 19 -8.97 -18.86 6.48
C ILE A 19 -8.37 -17.47 6.33
N PHE A 20 -8.84 -16.49 7.11
CA PHE A 20 -8.32 -15.13 7.13
C PHE A 20 -6.82 -15.09 7.44
N CYS A 21 -6.39 -15.78 8.51
CA CYS A 21 -4.97 -15.86 8.88
C CYS A 21 -4.13 -16.55 7.79
N LEU A 22 -4.56 -17.71 7.31
CA LEU A 22 -3.84 -18.47 6.29
C LEU A 22 -3.71 -17.71 4.97
N ALA A 23 -4.77 -17.00 4.56
CA ALA A 23 -4.74 -16.18 3.36
C ALA A 23 -3.74 -15.03 3.48
N ILE A 24 -3.69 -14.32 4.62
CA ILE A 24 -2.72 -13.25 4.83
C ILE A 24 -1.30 -13.81 4.83
N ILE A 25 -1.04 -14.92 5.52
CA ILE A 25 0.28 -15.56 5.54
C ILE A 25 0.70 -15.98 4.12
N ALA A 26 -0.21 -16.57 3.35
CA ALA A 26 0.07 -16.96 1.96
C ALA A 26 0.41 -15.73 1.07
N LEU A 27 -0.30 -14.63 1.23
CA LEU A 27 -0.02 -13.39 0.50
C LEU A 27 1.32 -12.78 0.92
N MET A 28 1.65 -12.76 2.22
CA MET A 28 2.94 -12.28 2.71
C MET A 28 4.10 -13.14 2.18
N THR A 29 3.94 -14.45 2.15
CA THR A 29 4.96 -15.35 1.61
C THR A 29 5.12 -15.19 0.09
N LEU A 30 4.03 -14.96 -0.63
CA LEU A 30 4.07 -14.67 -2.05
C LEU A 30 4.83 -13.37 -2.34
N GLU A 31 4.54 -12.30 -1.60
CA GLU A 31 5.25 -11.01 -1.77
C GLU A 31 6.72 -11.14 -1.36
N ALA A 32 7.04 -11.86 -0.30
CA ALA A 32 8.41 -12.13 0.10
C ALA A 32 9.18 -12.87 -1.02
N TYR A 33 8.53 -13.81 -1.72
CA TYR A 33 9.11 -14.47 -2.87
C TYR A 33 9.32 -13.53 -4.06
N THR A 34 8.35 -12.64 -4.35
CA THR A 34 8.50 -11.64 -5.44
C THR A 34 9.63 -10.66 -5.13
N LEU A 35 9.78 -10.24 -3.88
CA LEU A 35 10.90 -9.42 -3.42
C LEU A 35 12.24 -10.15 -3.60
N TYR A 36 12.30 -11.42 -3.23
CA TYR A 36 13.50 -12.25 -3.42
C TYR A 36 13.89 -12.38 -4.89
N ASP A 37 12.92 -12.70 -5.76
CA ASP A 37 13.16 -12.82 -7.20
C ASP A 37 13.62 -11.49 -7.81
N LYS A 38 12.98 -10.39 -7.44
CA LYS A 38 13.36 -9.04 -7.86
C LYS A 38 14.79 -8.70 -7.42
N CYS A 39 15.14 -8.90 -6.16
CA CYS A 39 16.47 -8.61 -5.64
C CYS A 39 17.53 -9.54 -6.27
N ASN A 40 17.18 -10.78 -6.52
CA ASN A 40 18.09 -11.73 -7.21
C ASN A 40 18.40 -11.26 -8.65
N ASN A 41 17.41 -10.72 -9.37
CA ASN A 41 17.62 -10.17 -10.70
C ASN A 41 18.47 -8.89 -10.72
N GLU A 42 18.57 -8.17 -9.60
CA GLU A 42 19.45 -7.01 -9.43
C GLU A 42 20.89 -7.37 -9.02
N LEU A 43 21.20 -8.65 -8.76
CA LEU A 43 22.59 -9.07 -8.51
C LEU A 43 23.50 -8.65 -9.69
N PRO A 44 24.67 -8.04 -9.44
CA PRO A 44 25.50 -7.45 -10.49
C PRO A 44 25.81 -8.42 -11.65
N GLU A 45 26.08 -9.69 -11.35
CA GLU A 45 26.34 -10.72 -12.38
C GLU A 45 25.12 -11.01 -13.25
N ILE A 46 23.93 -11.14 -12.62
CA ILE A 46 22.68 -11.43 -13.32
C ILE A 46 22.24 -10.21 -14.11
N LYS A 47 22.36 -9.02 -13.52
CA LYS A 47 22.01 -7.76 -14.17
C LYS A 47 22.86 -7.48 -15.39
N LEU A 48 24.19 -7.70 -15.31
CA LEU A 48 25.09 -7.62 -16.47
C LEU A 48 24.64 -8.54 -17.60
N LYS A 49 24.33 -9.80 -17.28
CA LYS A 49 23.87 -10.78 -18.28
C LYS A 49 22.54 -10.39 -18.91
N ASN A 50 21.61 -9.84 -18.14
CA ASN A 50 20.32 -9.35 -18.64
C ASN A 50 20.52 -8.10 -19.52
N ASN A 51 21.34 -7.16 -19.08
CA ASN A 51 21.70 -5.97 -19.81
C ASN A 51 22.39 -6.31 -21.16
N GLU A 52 23.28 -7.30 -21.19
CA GLU A 52 23.89 -7.74 -22.44
C GLU A 52 22.86 -8.27 -23.45
N LYS A 53 21.85 -9.03 -22.98
CA LYS A 53 20.75 -9.48 -23.83
C LYS A 53 19.91 -8.30 -24.37
N LEU A 54 19.59 -7.32 -23.50
CA LEU A 54 18.87 -6.12 -23.91
C LEU A 54 19.66 -5.27 -24.92
N LEU A 55 20.99 -5.16 -24.74
CA LEU A 55 21.85 -4.47 -25.70
C LEU A 55 21.84 -5.14 -27.08
N ILE A 56 21.87 -6.47 -27.13
CA ILE A 56 21.76 -7.21 -28.40
C ILE A 56 20.42 -6.93 -29.07
N ASP A 57 19.31 -6.96 -28.32
CA ASP A 57 17.95 -6.70 -28.84
C ASP A 57 17.81 -5.25 -29.36
N TYR A 58 18.22 -4.25 -28.57
CA TYR A 58 18.14 -2.85 -28.99
C TYR A 58 19.06 -2.53 -30.16
N ARG A 59 20.26 -3.10 -30.23
CA ARG A 59 21.16 -2.93 -31.37
C ARG A 59 20.64 -3.60 -32.63
N ALA A 60 19.96 -4.77 -32.51
CA ALA A 60 19.28 -5.40 -33.65
C ALA A 60 18.14 -4.52 -34.18
N LYS A 61 17.31 -3.95 -33.27
CA LYS A 61 16.24 -3.01 -33.66
C LYS A 61 16.76 -1.74 -34.31
N LEU A 62 17.91 -1.23 -33.88
CA LEU A 62 18.53 -0.06 -34.51
C LEU A 62 19.03 -0.32 -35.95
N GLN A 63 19.21 -1.60 -36.36
CA GLN A 63 19.59 -1.99 -37.72
C GLN A 63 18.39 -2.16 -38.66
N GLU A 64 17.15 -2.06 -38.19
CA GLU A 64 15.96 -2.13 -39.03
C GLU A 64 15.87 -0.90 -39.95
N GLU A 65 15.81 -1.13 -41.28
CA GLU A 65 15.85 -0.07 -42.32
C GLU A 65 14.67 0.93 -42.28
N GLN A 66 13.56 0.56 -41.60
CA GLN A 66 12.34 1.40 -41.54
C GLN A 66 11.99 1.94 -40.17
N LEU A 67 12.99 2.09 -39.28
CA LEU A 67 12.72 2.58 -37.92
C LEU A 67 12.43 4.10 -37.93
N PRO A 68 11.28 4.55 -37.33
CA PRO A 68 10.99 5.96 -37.17
C PRO A 68 12.08 6.70 -36.40
N GLU A 69 12.45 7.92 -36.85
CA GLU A 69 13.58 8.67 -36.29
C GLU A 69 13.45 8.91 -34.77
N GLY A 70 12.23 9.14 -34.27
CA GLY A 70 11.96 9.27 -32.83
C GLY A 70 12.24 8.00 -32.02
N LEU A 71 11.95 6.81 -32.57
CA LEU A 71 12.25 5.53 -31.92
C LEU A 71 13.75 5.20 -31.98
N LYS A 72 14.45 5.62 -33.04
CA LYS A 72 15.90 5.47 -33.15
C LYS A 72 16.62 6.22 -32.05
N VAL A 73 16.27 7.49 -31.83
CA VAL A 73 16.85 8.31 -30.75
C VAL A 73 16.55 7.71 -29.36
N ASP A 74 15.34 7.14 -29.17
CA ASP A 74 14.98 6.49 -27.91
C ASP A 74 15.82 5.21 -27.65
N TYR A 75 16.00 4.37 -28.69
CA TYR A 75 16.84 3.17 -28.55
C TYR A 75 18.33 3.51 -28.36
N GLU A 76 18.85 4.53 -29.04
CA GLU A 76 20.23 5.01 -28.83
C GLU A 76 20.46 5.49 -27.39
N LYS A 77 19.50 6.24 -26.82
CA LYS A 77 19.55 6.65 -25.40
C LYS A 77 19.52 5.45 -24.47
N LYS A 78 18.67 4.45 -24.73
CA LYS A 78 18.60 3.22 -23.91
C LYS A 78 19.89 2.42 -23.98
N VAL A 79 20.47 2.25 -25.16
CA VAL A 79 21.76 1.56 -25.33
C VAL A 79 22.84 2.25 -24.52
N LYS A 80 22.96 3.59 -24.64
CA LYS A 80 23.94 4.37 -23.90
C LYS A 80 23.76 4.25 -22.39
N SER A 81 22.51 4.37 -21.89
CA SER A 81 22.20 4.22 -20.47
C SER A 81 22.58 2.83 -19.93
N ILE A 82 22.30 1.76 -20.69
CA ILE A 82 22.66 0.39 -20.26
C ILE A 82 24.19 0.18 -20.30
N GLU A 83 24.89 0.77 -21.26
CA GLU A 83 26.35 0.69 -21.32
C GLU A 83 27.00 1.42 -20.13
N GLU A 84 26.51 2.59 -19.77
CA GLU A 84 26.95 3.34 -18.59
C GLU A 84 26.68 2.54 -17.29
N GLU A 85 25.48 1.96 -17.15
CA GLU A 85 25.15 1.10 -16.01
C GLU A 85 26.06 -0.14 -15.92
N ASN A 86 26.35 -0.77 -17.05
CA ASN A 86 27.27 -1.92 -17.09
C ASN A 86 28.70 -1.55 -16.68
N LEU A 87 29.16 -0.36 -17.00
CA LEU A 87 30.47 0.14 -16.54
C LEU A 87 30.46 0.34 -15.02
N GLU A 88 29.44 0.96 -14.48
CA GLU A 88 29.29 1.17 -13.02
C GLU A 88 29.24 -0.18 -12.27
N LEU A 89 28.46 -1.15 -12.76
CA LEU A 89 28.37 -2.49 -12.17
C LEU A 89 29.73 -3.23 -12.18
N ARG A 90 30.48 -3.13 -13.29
CA ARG A 90 31.81 -3.74 -13.39
C ARG A 90 32.84 -3.07 -12.47
N GLU A 91 32.75 -1.76 -12.28
CA GLU A 91 33.59 -1.02 -11.33
C GLU A 91 33.25 -1.40 -9.88
N GLU A 92 31.97 -1.54 -9.55
CA GLU A 92 31.52 -1.97 -8.23
C GLU A 92 32.01 -3.39 -7.89
N MET A 93 31.96 -4.31 -8.88
CA MET A 93 32.49 -5.67 -8.71
C MET A 93 34.02 -5.71 -8.51
N LYS A 94 34.76 -4.80 -9.15
CA LYS A 94 36.22 -4.73 -9.04
C LYS A 94 36.68 -4.10 -7.71
N ASN A 95 35.95 -3.10 -7.22
CA ASN A 95 36.29 -2.34 -6.05
C ASN A 95 35.12 -2.27 -5.04
N PRO A 96 34.80 -3.37 -4.36
CA PRO A 96 33.66 -3.43 -3.44
C PRO A 96 33.82 -2.53 -2.20
N ASN A 97 35.06 -2.11 -1.87
CA ASN A 97 35.40 -1.28 -0.69
C ASN A 97 35.54 0.21 -1.00
N ASN A 98 35.01 0.70 -2.12
CA ASN A 98 35.06 2.14 -2.42
C ASN A 98 34.22 2.90 -1.38
N ASP A 99 34.74 4.03 -0.86
CA ASP A 99 34.02 4.79 0.16
C ASP A 99 32.65 5.29 -0.36
N TRP A 100 31.62 4.71 0.18
CA TRP A 100 30.23 5.04 -0.20
C TRP A 100 29.91 6.52 0.01
N ARG A 101 30.60 7.21 0.93
CA ARG A 101 30.41 8.65 1.21
C ARG A 101 30.89 9.50 0.03
N GLU A 102 32.04 9.17 -0.53
CA GLU A 102 32.56 9.85 -1.72
C GLU A 102 31.65 9.63 -2.93
N LYS A 103 31.19 8.39 -3.13
CA LYS A 103 30.21 8.07 -4.19
C LYS A 103 28.92 8.88 -4.03
N LEU A 104 28.36 8.93 -2.81
CA LEU A 104 27.14 9.67 -2.53
C LEU A 104 27.31 11.17 -2.72
N THR A 105 28.44 11.72 -2.30
CA THR A 105 28.75 13.14 -2.48
C THR A 105 28.89 13.48 -3.97
N LYS A 106 29.55 12.62 -4.76
CA LYS A 106 29.68 12.81 -6.20
C LYS A 106 28.31 12.70 -6.89
N LYS A 107 27.49 11.73 -6.45
CA LYS A 107 26.11 11.54 -6.93
C LYS A 107 25.27 12.79 -6.67
N ASN A 108 25.33 13.35 -5.48
CA ASN A 108 24.60 14.58 -5.15
C ASN A 108 25.00 15.76 -6.05
N LYS A 109 26.29 15.95 -6.33
CA LYS A 109 26.74 17.00 -7.28
C LYS A 109 26.18 16.81 -8.68
N ASN A 110 26.07 15.56 -9.15
CA ASN A 110 25.47 15.27 -10.44
C ASN A 110 23.95 15.50 -10.42
N LEU A 111 23.29 15.14 -9.31
CA LEU A 111 21.86 15.39 -9.11
C LEU A 111 21.55 16.88 -9.07
N GLU A 112 22.37 17.70 -8.42
CA GLU A 112 22.22 19.16 -8.41
C GLU A 112 22.24 19.75 -9.83
N LYS A 113 23.18 19.29 -10.69
CA LYS A 113 23.21 19.72 -12.10
C LYS A 113 21.95 19.31 -12.87
N LYS A 114 21.50 18.05 -12.69
CA LYS A 114 20.27 17.57 -13.29
C LYS A 114 19.03 18.34 -12.80
N LYS A 115 19.05 18.74 -11.51
CA LYS A 115 17.99 19.58 -10.94
C LYS A 115 17.92 20.94 -11.63
N GLU A 116 19.06 21.61 -11.85
CA GLU A 116 19.13 22.87 -12.58
C GLU A 116 18.58 22.73 -14.03
N GLU A 117 18.92 21.63 -14.71
CA GLU A 117 18.38 21.33 -16.05
C GLU A 117 16.85 21.10 -16.02
N ALA A 118 16.35 20.37 -15.03
CA ALA A 118 14.92 20.12 -14.84
C ALA A 118 14.15 21.40 -14.47
N GLU A 119 14.73 22.29 -13.69
CA GLU A 119 14.18 23.61 -13.35
C GLU A 119 14.08 24.48 -14.63
N PHE A 120 15.08 24.45 -15.50
CA PHE A 120 15.04 25.17 -16.77
C PHE A 120 13.91 24.66 -17.71
N THR A 121 13.63 23.36 -17.66
CA THR A 121 12.52 22.77 -18.46
C THR A 121 11.16 22.86 -17.77
N LEU A 122 11.07 23.49 -16.59
CA LEU A 122 9.86 23.64 -15.77
C LEU A 122 9.19 22.27 -15.43
N ASN A 123 9.99 21.21 -15.34
CA ASN A 123 9.51 19.88 -14.96
C ASN A 123 9.53 19.67 -13.44
N ASN A 124 8.56 20.25 -12.75
CA ASN A 124 8.49 20.19 -11.28
C ASN A 124 8.45 18.76 -10.70
N ASN A 125 7.88 17.79 -11.45
CA ASN A 125 7.87 16.40 -10.99
C ASN A 125 9.29 15.82 -10.95
N GLU A 126 10.12 16.13 -11.94
CA GLU A 126 11.52 15.71 -12.00
C GLU A 126 12.35 16.46 -10.96
N VAL A 127 12.15 17.77 -10.84
CA VAL A 127 12.80 18.60 -9.81
C VAL A 127 12.56 18.04 -8.41
N GLU A 128 11.29 17.73 -8.07
CA GLU A 128 10.96 17.21 -6.74
C GLU A 128 11.46 15.78 -6.52
N SER A 129 11.48 14.95 -7.56
CA SER A 129 12.07 13.60 -7.51
C SER A 129 13.57 13.66 -7.20
N ILE A 130 14.31 14.53 -7.90
CA ILE A 130 15.74 14.74 -7.69
C ILE A 130 16.00 15.33 -6.29
N ASN A 131 15.20 16.30 -5.89
CA ASN A 131 15.29 16.92 -4.57
C ASN A 131 15.09 15.90 -3.45
N SER A 132 14.09 15.04 -3.60
CA SER A 132 13.81 13.92 -2.71
C SER A 132 15.01 12.96 -2.57
N GLU A 133 15.70 12.63 -3.67
CA GLU A 133 16.88 11.79 -3.67
C GLU A 133 18.07 12.48 -2.97
N ILE A 134 18.30 13.76 -3.22
CA ILE A 134 19.33 14.56 -2.52
C ILE A 134 19.06 14.59 -1.01
N LEU A 135 17.82 14.80 -0.59
CA LEU A 135 17.43 14.80 0.83
C LEU A 135 17.73 13.45 1.50
N VAL A 136 17.40 12.34 0.85
CA VAL A 136 17.72 10.99 1.33
C VAL A 136 19.22 10.79 1.44
N ASN A 137 19.99 11.14 0.41
CA ASN A 137 21.43 11.01 0.39
C ASN A 137 22.10 11.85 1.50
N ASN A 138 21.65 13.08 1.70
CA ASN A 138 22.16 13.96 2.75
C ASN A 138 21.88 13.39 4.14
N TYR A 139 20.69 12.82 4.37
CA TYR A 139 20.36 12.16 5.63
C TYR A 139 21.27 10.93 5.89
N LEU A 140 21.53 10.11 4.85
CA LEU A 140 22.46 8.97 4.94
C LEU A 140 23.86 9.42 5.32
N LEU A 141 24.36 10.50 4.70
CA LEU A 141 25.67 11.09 5.01
C LEU A 141 25.73 11.64 6.45
N GLU A 142 24.70 12.39 6.87
CA GLU A 142 24.61 12.99 8.22
C GLU A 142 24.55 11.92 9.32
N LYS A 143 23.74 10.88 9.12
CA LYS A 143 23.55 9.81 10.11
C LYS A 143 24.55 8.67 9.99
N HIS A 144 25.50 8.75 9.04
CA HIS A 144 26.50 7.72 8.78
C HIS A 144 25.87 6.34 8.49
N ILE A 145 24.75 6.31 7.76
CA ILE A 145 24.06 5.09 7.35
C ILE A 145 24.48 4.73 5.93
N GLU A 146 24.98 3.50 5.72
CA GLU A 146 25.34 3.03 4.40
C GLU A 146 24.11 2.89 3.50
N PRO A 147 24.16 3.35 2.24
CA PRO A 147 23.09 3.15 1.27
C PRO A 147 22.82 1.67 1.05
N ARG A 148 21.55 1.31 1.01
CA ARG A 148 21.12 -0.04 0.68
C ARG A 148 21.48 -0.37 -0.78
N LYS A 149 22.01 -1.57 -1.02
CA LYS A 149 22.22 -2.06 -2.37
C LYS A 149 20.92 -2.57 -2.97
N PRO A 150 20.71 -2.43 -4.30
CA PRO A 150 19.45 -2.83 -4.96
C PRO A 150 19.10 -4.31 -4.79
N TYR A 151 20.09 -5.17 -4.64
CA TYR A 151 19.95 -6.62 -4.47
C TYR A 151 19.81 -7.07 -3.00
N GLU A 152 19.82 -6.16 -2.05
CA GLU A 152 19.65 -6.49 -0.63
C GLU A 152 18.19 -6.42 -0.23
N ILE A 153 17.71 -7.44 0.49
CA ILE A 153 16.40 -7.43 1.15
C ILE A 153 16.62 -6.99 2.59
N ASN A 154 15.96 -5.89 2.95
CA ASN A 154 16.00 -5.35 4.31
C ASN A 154 14.58 -5.27 4.87
N SER A 155 14.32 -6.00 5.93
CA SER A 155 12.99 -6.16 6.52
C SER A 155 12.29 -4.81 6.74
N PHE A 156 12.93 -3.83 7.38
CA PHE A 156 12.33 -2.50 7.59
C PHE A 156 11.99 -1.79 6.28
N ASN A 157 12.86 -1.83 5.29
CA ASN A 157 12.68 -1.09 4.04
C ASN A 157 11.64 -1.73 3.13
N ASP A 158 11.55 -3.07 3.14
CA ASP A 158 10.67 -3.82 2.25
C ASP A 158 9.29 -4.11 2.85
N MET A 159 9.12 -3.89 4.17
CA MET A 159 7.83 -4.09 4.83
C MET A 159 6.72 -3.22 4.25
N GLY A 160 7.05 -2.02 3.76
CA GLY A 160 6.10 -1.16 3.05
C GLY A 160 5.50 -1.83 1.83
N SER A 161 6.30 -2.54 1.03
CA SER A 161 5.83 -3.30 -0.14
C SER A 161 4.91 -4.44 0.26
N VAL A 162 5.27 -5.19 1.30
CA VAL A 162 4.43 -6.29 1.82
C VAL A 162 3.06 -5.77 2.27
N ILE A 163 3.02 -4.69 3.03
CA ILE A 163 1.76 -4.06 3.48
C ILE A 163 0.95 -3.56 2.28
N SER A 164 1.59 -2.87 1.33
CA SER A 164 0.93 -2.35 0.13
C SER A 164 0.30 -3.46 -0.71
N PHE A 165 1.02 -4.56 -0.94
CA PHE A 165 0.53 -5.71 -1.71
C PHE A 165 -0.74 -6.30 -1.12
N ILE A 166 -0.79 -6.47 0.20
CA ILE A 166 -1.96 -7.03 0.89
C ILE A 166 -3.13 -6.05 0.87
N ASN A 167 -2.86 -4.79 1.14
CA ASN A 167 -3.89 -3.77 1.34
C ASN A 167 -4.64 -3.41 0.06
N LEU A 168 -3.99 -3.48 -1.09
CA LEU A 168 -4.52 -2.95 -2.35
C LEU A 168 -5.87 -3.59 -2.72
N ILE A 169 -5.97 -4.92 -2.70
CA ILE A 169 -7.17 -5.65 -3.11
C ILE A 169 -7.58 -6.69 -2.07
N PHE A 170 -6.62 -7.38 -1.48
CA PHE A 170 -6.90 -8.58 -0.70
C PHE A 170 -7.49 -8.29 0.67
N LEU A 171 -6.92 -7.33 1.40
CA LEU A 171 -7.34 -7.04 2.77
C LEU A 171 -8.83 -6.69 2.89
N PRO A 172 -9.41 -5.80 2.05
CA PRO A 172 -10.82 -5.48 2.16
C PRO A 172 -11.71 -6.69 1.89
N ILE A 173 -11.35 -7.56 0.94
CA ILE A 173 -12.09 -8.80 0.65
C ILE A 173 -11.99 -9.77 1.82
N LEU A 174 -10.80 -9.93 2.39
CA LEU A 174 -10.59 -10.82 3.54
C LEU A 174 -11.37 -10.35 4.79
N VAL A 175 -11.46 -9.03 5.00
CA VAL A 175 -12.31 -8.45 6.05
C VAL A 175 -13.79 -8.77 5.78
N MET A 176 -14.24 -8.75 4.51
CA MET A 176 -15.61 -9.18 4.18
C MET A 176 -15.81 -10.66 4.50
N VAL A 177 -14.87 -11.52 4.11
CA VAL A 177 -14.93 -12.97 4.45
C VAL A 177 -15.00 -13.19 5.97
N LEU A 178 -14.31 -12.37 6.75
CA LEU A 178 -14.34 -12.47 8.22
C LEU A 178 -15.67 -12.02 8.81
N LEU A 179 -16.33 -10.99 8.26
CA LEU A 179 -17.44 -10.28 8.90
C LEU A 179 -18.80 -10.41 8.23
N HIS A 180 -18.89 -11.03 7.04
CA HIS A 180 -20.14 -11.12 6.26
C HIS A 180 -21.31 -11.75 7.02
N ASP A 181 -21.05 -12.69 7.92
CA ASP A 181 -22.08 -13.47 8.64
C ASP A 181 -22.39 -12.93 10.04
N THR A 182 -21.80 -11.79 10.40
CA THR A 182 -21.86 -11.24 11.77
C THR A 182 -23.28 -11.07 12.30
N ILE A 183 -24.23 -10.65 11.46
CA ILE A 183 -25.64 -10.53 11.77
C ILE A 183 -26.49 -11.49 10.91
N SER A 184 -26.21 -11.57 9.61
CA SER A 184 -26.95 -12.45 8.69
C SER A 184 -26.87 -13.93 9.10
N GLY A 185 -25.72 -14.36 9.64
CA GLY A 185 -25.56 -15.71 10.18
C GLY A 185 -26.43 -15.96 11.41
N GLU A 186 -26.54 -15.01 12.33
CA GLU A 186 -27.40 -15.14 13.49
C GLU A 186 -28.89 -15.19 13.08
N ILE A 187 -29.27 -14.47 12.04
CA ILE A 187 -30.64 -14.48 11.51
C ILE A 187 -30.89 -15.84 10.82
N GLN A 188 -30.03 -16.26 9.92
CA GLN A 188 -30.18 -17.51 9.16
C GLN A 188 -30.26 -18.74 10.05
N PHE A 189 -29.46 -18.81 11.11
CA PHE A 189 -29.47 -19.95 12.04
C PHE A 189 -30.43 -19.76 13.23
N SER A 190 -31.28 -18.72 13.22
CA SER A 190 -32.25 -18.39 14.27
C SER A 190 -31.63 -18.18 15.65
N THR A 191 -30.32 -18.02 15.75
CA THR A 191 -29.59 -17.77 17.01
C THR A 191 -29.80 -16.34 17.53
N VAL A 192 -30.27 -15.44 16.68
CA VAL A 192 -30.66 -14.08 17.07
C VAL A 192 -31.73 -14.08 18.17
N LYS A 193 -32.64 -15.08 18.18
CA LYS A 193 -33.68 -15.23 19.21
C LYS A 193 -33.06 -15.42 20.59
N LEU A 194 -31.99 -16.22 20.70
CA LEU A 194 -31.25 -16.44 21.95
C LEU A 194 -30.51 -15.19 22.45
N LEU A 195 -30.12 -14.28 21.54
CA LEU A 195 -29.52 -13.01 21.89
C LEU A 195 -30.55 -12.01 22.44
N ILE A 196 -31.77 -12.02 21.90
CA ILE A 196 -32.85 -11.09 22.26
C ILE A 196 -33.52 -11.47 23.59
N THR A 197 -33.55 -12.78 23.93
CA THR A 197 -34.08 -13.25 25.23
C THR A 197 -33.17 -12.87 26.42
N LYS A 198 -31.93 -12.49 26.16
CA LYS A 198 -31.05 -11.98 27.23
C LYS A 198 -31.36 -10.50 27.52
N PRO A 199 -31.18 -10.00 28.75
CA PRO A 199 -31.43 -8.60 29.11
C PRO A 199 -30.33 -7.67 28.57
N ILE A 200 -30.15 -7.65 27.25
CA ILE A 200 -29.14 -6.84 26.54
C ILE A 200 -29.86 -5.95 25.52
N LYS A 201 -29.52 -4.66 25.50
CA LYS A 201 -30.06 -3.74 24.50
C LYS A 201 -29.58 -4.17 23.10
N ARG A 202 -30.51 -4.27 22.13
CA ARG A 202 -30.21 -4.66 20.73
C ARG A 202 -29.07 -3.84 20.12
N GLY A 203 -29.05 -2.52 20.39
CA GLY A 203 -27.96 -1.66 19.91
C GLY A 203 -26.57 -2.06 20.43
N ASN A 204 -26.49 -2.55 21.68
CA ASN A 204 -25.20 -3.01 22.22
C ASN A 204 -24.70 -4.29 21.52
N VAL A 205 -25.61 -5.14 21.02
CA VAL A 205 -25.25 -6.34 20.29
C VAL A 205 -24.50 -5.99 19.01
N ILE A 206 -25.06 -5.09 18.18
CA ILE A 206 -24.42 -4.72 16.91
C ILE A 206 -23.10 -3.98 17.12
N LEU A 207 -23.05 -3.05 18.07
CA LEU A 207 -21.81 -2.33 18.39
C LEU A 207 -20.73 -3.29 18.91
N THR A 208 -21.12 -4.24 19.76
CA THR A 208 -20.16 -5.26 20.25
C THR A 208 -19.63 -6.12 19.12
N LYS A 209 -20.49 -6.57 18.20
CA LYS A 209 -20.09 -7.38 17.04
C LYS A 209 -19.20 -6.60 16.08
N PHE A 210 -19.51 -5.34 15.82
CA PHE A 210 -18.66 -4.47 15.02
C PHE A 210 -17.27 -4.27 15.65
N LEU A 211 -17.24 -3.85 16.94
CA LEU A 211 -15.97 -3.60 17.63
C LEU A 211 -15.13 -4.86 17.77
N SER A 212 -15.76 -6.01 18.08
CA SER A 212 -15.01 -7.27 18.14
C SER A 212 -14.44 -7.66 16.78
N GLY A 213 -15.22 -7.53 15.71
CA GLY A 213 -14.78 -7.81 14.35
C GLY A 213 -13.62 -6.91 13.91
N PHE A 214 -13.76 -5.61 14.11
CA PHE A 214 -12.72 -4.61 13.83
C PHE A 214 -11.42 -4.91 14.60
N LEU A 215 -11.52 -5.15 15.92
CA LEU A 215 -10.34 -5.43 16.75
C LEU A 215 -9.67 -6.74 16.37
N VAL A 216 -10.44 -7.81 16.12
CA VAL A 216 -9.85 -9.09 15.67
C VAL A 216 -9.16 -8.90 14.32
N ALA A 217 -9.79 -8.25 13.36
CA ALA A 217 -9.18 -8.02 12.04
C ALA A 217 -7.89 -7.20 12.16
N SER A 218 -7.93 -6.03 12.80
CA SER A 218 -6.78 -5.13 12.89
C SER A 218 -5.63 -5.72 13.71
N LEU A 219 -5.90 -6.30 14.88
CA LEU A 219 -4.85 -6.88 15.71
C LEU A 219 -4.21 -8.11 15.05
N THR A 220 -4.99 -8.93 14.34
CA THR A 220 -4.45 -10.08 13.61
C THR A 220 -3.55 -9.64 12.46
N VAL A 221 -3.97 -8.64 11.68
CA VAL A 221 -3.15 -8.10 10.58
C VAL A 221 -1.84 -7.54 11.12
N ILE A 222 -1.89 -6.67 12.12
CA ILE A 222 -0.69 -6.08 12.74
C ILE A 222 0.23 -7.17 13.30
N LEU A 223 -0.33 -8.17 14.00
CA LEU A 223 0.46 -9.28 14.56
C LEU A 223 1.18 -10.06 13.44
N LEU A 224 0.48 -10.39 12.36
CA LEU A 224 1.08 -11.10 11.23
C LEU A 224 2.13 -10.27 10.50
N GLU A 225 1.92 -8.96 10.38
CA GLU A 225 2.92 -8.03 9.82
C GLU A 225 4.17 -7.92 10.68
N VAL A 226 4.03 -7.87 11.99
CA VAL A 226 5.18 -7.93 12.91
C VAL A 226 5.93 -9.27 12.78
N ILE A 227 5.20 -10.39 12.68
CA ILE A 227 5.81 -11.70 12.45
C ILE A 227 6.54 -11.73 11.09
N ALA A 228 5.96 -11.18 10.04
CA ALA A 228 6.58 -11.09 8.71
C ALA A 228 7.85 -10.22 8.75
N LEU A 229 7.80 -9.06 9.43
CA LEU A 229 8.97 -8.20 9.63
C LEU A 229 10.11 -8.94 10.31
N LEU A 230 9.82 -9.69 11.38
CA LEU A 230 10.82 -10.49 12.10
C LEU A 230 11.33 -11.65 11.23
N ALA A 231 10.44 -12.33 10.51
CA ALA A 231 10.81 -13.43 9.63
C ALA A 231 11.73 -12.97 8.49
N LEU A 232 11.40 -11.88 7.81
CA LEU A 232 12.26 -11.29 6.77
C LEU A 232 13.60 -10.83 7.35
N GLY A 233 13.61 -10.27 8.57
CA GLY A 233 14.83 -9.85 9.24
C GLY A 233 15.76 -11.02 9.59
N ILE A 234 15.21 -12.17 9.97
CA ILE A 234 15.97 -13.39 10.28
C ILE A 234 16.47 -14.07 9.00
N LEU A 235 15.62 -14.14 7.97
CA LEU A 235 15.95 -14.85 6.71
C LEU A 235 16.96 -14.08 5.86
N PHE A 236 16.91 -12.75 5.89
CA PHE A 236 17.75 -11.88 5.05
C PHE A 236 18.55 -10.90 5.91
N ASN A 237 18.01 -9.71 6.13
CA ASN A 237 18.63 -8.67 6.96
C ASN A 237 17.54 -7.80 7.59
N MET A 238 17.73 -7.40 8.84
CA MET A 238 16.81 -6.48 9.52
C MET A 238 16.85 -5.08 8.89
N GLY A 239 18.02 -4.64 8.45
CA GLY A 239 18.25 -3.27 8.01
C GLY A 239 18.27 -2.26 9.16
N SER A 240 18.50 -1.00 8.84
CA SER A 240 18.45 0.07 9.83
C SER A 240 17.02 0.61 9.98
N HIS A 241 16.49 0.61 11.19
CA HIS A 241 15.20 1.25 11.49
C HIS A 241 15.24 2.78 11.30
N LEU A 242 16.44 3.37 11.22
CA LEU A 242 16.67 4.80 10.97
C LEU A 242 16.85 5.10 9.48
N TYR A 243 16.76 4.10 8.59
CA TYR A 243 16.94 4.34 7.16
C TYR A 243 15.97 5.41 6.64
N PRO A 244 16.44 6.39 5.85
CA PRO A 244 15.62 7.51 5.39
C PRO A 244 14.62 7.10 4.32
N ILE A 245 13.39 7.56 4.48
CA ILE A 245 12.32 7.45 3.49
C ILE A 245 11.80 8.85 3.17
N ALA A 246 11.82 9.21 1.90
CA ALA A 246 11.21 10.44 1.41
C ALA A 246 9.69 10.27 1.35
N MET A 247 8.94 11.26 1.86
CA MET A 247 7.49 11.22 1.92
C MET A 247 6.87 12.62 1.96
N GLY A 248 5.54 12.66 1.82
CA GLY A 248 4.75 13.88 2.00
C GLY A 248 4.79 14.85 0.83
N THR A 249 5.22 14.39 -0.35
CA THR A 249 5.16 15.19 -1.59
C THR A 249 3.74 15.68 -1.82
N GLN A 250 3.58 16.99 -1.94
CA GLN A 250 2.32 17.63 -2.29
C GLN A 250 2.23 17.82 -3.80
N TYR A 251 1.02 17.83 -4.31
CA TYR A 251 0.75 18.02 -5.73
C TYR A 251 -0.24 19.17 -5.93
N GLY A 252 0.01 19.96 -6.96
CA GLY A 252 -0.84 21.06 -7.43
C GLY A 252 -1.18 20.88 -8.91
N LEU A 253 -1.85 21.87 -9.48
CA LEU A 253 -2.07 21.96 -10.92
C LEU A 253 -1.03 22.91 -11.52
N ASP A 254 -0.43 22.50 -12.63
CA ASP A 254 0.42 23.37 -13.44
C ASP A 254 -0.42 24.36 -14.25
N ASN A 255 0.25 25.24 -15.00
CA ASN A 255 -0.41 26.24 -15.85
C ASN A 255 -1.27 25.63 -16.97
N PHE A 256 -1.11 24.34 -17.24
CA PHE A 256 -1.85 23.59 -18.27
C PHE A 256 -2.96 22.71 -17.65
N GLY A 257 -3.13 22.76 -16.33
CA GLY A 257 -4.11 21.94 -15.60
C GLY A 257 -3.67 20.49 -15.37
N ASN A 258 -2.40 20.14 -15.58
CA ASN A 258 -1.87 18.82 -15.24
C ASN A 258 -1.40 18.76 -13.80
N ILE A 259 -1.39 17.55 -13.22
CA ILE A 259 -0.86 17.34 -11.88
C ILE A 259 0.66 17.49 -11.91
N SER A 260 1.15 18.37 -11.06
CA SER A 260 2.57 18.66 -10.91
C SER A 260 2.94 18.69 -9.44
N ALA A 261 4.13 18.19 -9.09
CA ALA A 261 4.65 18.25 -7.74
C ALA A 261 4.88 19.71 -7.32
N VAL A 262 4.59 20.01 -6.06
CA VAL A 262 4.96 21.29 -5.45
C VAL A 262 6.38 21.14 -4.91
N VAL A 263 7.29 21.89 -5.51
CA VAL A 263 8.71 21.79 -5.21
C VAL A 263 9.00 22.09 -3.73
N ASN A 264 9.95 21.37 -3.13
CA ASN A 264 10.38 21.47 -1.73
C ASN A 264 9.30 21.10 -0.69
N THR A 265 8.33 20.27 -1.05
CA THR A 265 7.33 19.77 -0.09
C THR A 265 7.67 18.40 0.48
N THR A 266 8.52 17.64 -0.20
CA THR A 266 9.00 16.33 0.26
C THR A 266 9.94 16.50 1.46
N TYR A 267 9.77 15.66 2.45
CA TYR A 267 10.65 15.58 3.62
C TYR A 267 11.04 14.14 3.92
N VAL A 268 12.14 13.98 4.65
CA VAL A 268 12.69 12.67 4.98
C VAL A 268 12.35 12.31 6.42
N VAL A 269 11.92 11.06 6.61
CA VAL A 269 11.69 10.47 7.93
C VAL A 269 12.40 9.12 8.04
N PRO A 270 12.75 8.66 9.25
CA PRO A 270 13.23 7.29 9.44
C PRO A 270 12.11 6.27 9.12
N VAL A 271 12.51 5.12 8.58
CA VAL A 271 11.58 4.08 8.10
C VAL A 271 10.60 3.59 9.17
N TYR A 272 11.00 3.53 10.45
CA TYR A 272 10.07 3.15 11.51
C TYR A 272 8.89 4.13 11.64
N SER A 273 9.15 5.44 11.50
CA SER A 273 8.11 6.48 11.55
C SER A 273 7.18 6.40 10.33
N TYR A 274 7.76 6.11 9.17
CA TYR A 274 7.00 5.87 7.94
C TYR A 274 6.06 4.67 8.08
N LEU A 275 6.56 3.53 8.56
CA LEU A 275 5.75 2.33 8.79
C LEU A 275 4.64 2.56 9.81
N LEU A 276 4.89 3.31 10.90
CA LEU A 276 3.84 3.65 11.86
C LEU A 276 2.71 4.46 11.22
N LYS A 277 3.03 5.41 10.33
CA LYS A 277 2.00 6.19 9.61
C LYS A 277 1.16 5.30 8.68
N ILE A 278 1.80 4.34 8.00
CA ILE A 278 1.11 3.36 7.17
C ILE A 278 0.18 2.48 8.02
N LEU A 279 0.65 1.98 9.15
CA LEU A 279 -0.15 1.15 10.07
C LEU A 279 -1.38 1.91 10.61
N ILE A 280 -1.23 3.18 10.98
CA ILE A 280 -2.36 4.01 11.40
C ILE A 280 -3.41 4.12 10.28
N GLN A 281 -2.96 4.40 9.05
CA GLN A 281 -3.85 4.48 7.89
C GLN A 281 -4.54 3.14 7.61
N GLN A 282 -3.83 2.03 7.74
CA GLN A 282 -4.37 0.67 7.57
C GLN A 282 -5.43 0.33 8.63
N VAL A 283 -5.20 0.66 9.90
CA VAL A 283 -6.19 0.44 10.96
C VAL A 283 -7.48 1.22 10.70
N LEU A 284 -7.38 2.47 10.24
CA LEU A 284 -8.53 3.28 9.86
C LEU A 284 -9.27 2.70 8.64
N PHE A 285 -8.52 2.18 7.68
CA PHE A 285 -9.10 1.48 6.54
C PHE A 285 -9.84 0.21 6.97
N ILE A 286 -9.26 -0.63 7.84
CA ILE A 286 -9.91 -1.82 8.41
C ILE A 286 -11.16 -1.44 9.20
N PHE A 287 -11.15 -0.29 9.91
CA PHE A 287 -12.32 0.24 10.61
C PHE A 287 -13.48 0.47 9.64
N SER A 288 -13.25 1.17 8.53
CA SER A 288 -14.27 1.43 7.51
C SER A 288 -14.74 0.16 6.81
N ALA A 289 -13.82 -0.74 6.44
CA ALA A 289 -14.13 -2.01 5.83
C ALA A 289 -14.97 -2.90 6.76
N SER A 290 -14.63 -2.90 8.06
CA SER A 290 -15.41 -3.66 9.08
C SER A 290 -16.82 -3.11 9.24
N ALA A 291 -16.98 -1.78 9.26
CA ALA A 291 -18.29 -1.14 9.31
C ALA A 291 -19.12 -1.50 8.07
N PHE A 292 -18.49 -1.53 6.89
CA PHE A 292 -19.15 -1.91 5.64
C PHE A 292 -19.62 -3.38 5.69
N GLY A 293 -18.77 -4.30 6.10
CA GLY A 293 -19.12 -5.72 6.23
C GLY A 293 -20.29 -5.96 7.18
N VAL A 294 -20.26 -5.32 8.36
CA VAL A 294 -21.35 -5.38 9.34
C VAL A 294 -22.63 -4.74 8.81
N PHE A 295 -22.55 -3.60 8.12
CA PHE A 295 -23.68 -2.94 7.49
C PHE A 295 -24.38 -3.86 6.50
N ILE A 296 -23.67 -4.43 5.54
CA ILE A 296 -24.25 -5.40 4.56
C ILE A 296 -24.84 -6.61 5.30
N SER A 297 -24.15 -7.14 6.30
CA SER A 297 -24.63 -8.27 7.09
C SER A 297 -25.95 -7.99 7.82
N THR A 298 -26.23 -6.72 8.18
CA THR A 298 -27.52 -6.36 8.80
C THR A 298 -28.66 -6.23 7.80
N MET A 299 -28.36 -5.84 6.55
CA MET A 299 -29.36 -5.64 5.50
C MET A 299 -29.84 -6.95 4.87
N VAL A 300 -29.03 -7.98 4.91
CA VAL A 300 -29.26 -9.25 4.22
C VAL A 300 -29.63 -10.35 5.22
N LEU A 301 -30.54 -11.24 4.83
CA LEU A 301 -30.99 -12.34 5.69
C LEU A 301 -30.16 -13.61 5.55
N ASN A 302 -29.55 -13.79 4.40
CA ASN A 302 -28.79 -14.99 4.05
C ASN A 302 -27.30 -14.72 4.07
N ASN A 303 -26.55 -15.61 4.68
CA ASN A 303 -25.11 -15.54 4.87
C ASN A 303 -24.31 -15.48 3.56
N ASN A 304 -24.65 -16.37 2.63
CA ASN A 304 -23.97 -16.45 1.33
C ASN A 304 -24.23 -15.19 0.48
N THR A 305 -25.48 -14.69 0.51
CA THR A 305 -25.85 -13.43 -0.17
C THR A 305 -25.12 -12.25 0.44
N SER A 306 -24.94 -12.22 1.76
CA SER A 306 -24.16 -11.17 2.45
C SER A 306 -22.69 -11.17 1.99
N LEU A 307 -22.07 -12.36 1.91
CA LEU A 307 -20.70 -12.49 1.41
C LEU A 307 -20.58 -12.03 -0.05
N MET A 308 -21.49 -12.49 -0.90
CA MET A 308 -21.46 -12.11 -2.33
C MET A 308 -21.60 -10.60 -2.52
N ILE A 309 -22.62 -9.98 -1.91
CA ILE A 309 -22.87 -8.55 -2.07
C ILE A 309 -21.67 -7.74 -1.52
N SER A 310 -21.20 -8.06 -0.31
CA SER A 310 -20.10 -7.32 0.29
C SER A 310 -18.79 -7.44 -0.51
N SER A 311 -18.46 -8.64 -0.98
CA SER A 311 -17.24 -8.88 -1.76
C SER A 311 -17.32 -8.24 -3.15
N ILE A 312 -18.46 -8.40 -3.87
CA ILE A 312 -18.63 -7.79 -5.21
C ILE A 312 -18.59 -6.26 -5.10
N THR A 313 -19.24 -5.68 -4.09
CA THR A 313 -19.21 -4.22 -3.90
C THR A 313 -17.79 -3.74 -3.57
N MET A 314 -17.04 -4.45 -2.73
CA MET A 314 -15.64 -4.12 -2.44
C MET A 314 -14.75 -4.18 -3.68
N ILE A 315 -14.87 -5.25 -4.48
CA ILE A 315 -14.17 -5.37 -5.76
C ILE A 315 -14.57 -4.22 -6.69
N GLY A 316 -15.85 -3.90 -6.79
CA GLY A 316 -16.37 -2.79 -7.58
C GLY A 316 -15.78 -1.43 -7.17
N LEU A 317 -15.72 -1.14 -5.87
CA LEU A 317 -15.11 0.08 -5.35
C LEU A 317 -13.60 0.16 -5.67
N ASN A 318 -12.88 -0.96 -5.59
CA ASN A 318 -11.47 -1.02 -5.98
C ASN A 318 -11.29 -0.82 -7.49
N ILE A 319 -12.15 -1.43 -8.33
CA ILE A 319 -12.14 -1.20 -9.78
C ILE A 319 -12.39 0.27 -10.10
N ILE A 320 -13.37 0.90 -9.46
CA ILE A 320 -13.64 2.33 -9.61
C ILE A 320 -12.37 3.13 -9.27
N THR A 321 -11.73 2.85 -8.14
CA THR A 321 -10.57 3.61 -7.66
C THR A 321 -9.33 3.44 -8.55
N PHE A 322 -9.02 2.23 -9.04
CA PHE A 322 -7.72 1.93 -9.65
C PHE A 322 -7.75 1.63 -11.14
N ILE A 323 -8.92 1.35 -11.71
CA ILE A 323 -9.03 0.89 -13.11
C ILE A 323 -9.85 1.85 -13.98
N MET A 324 -10.90 2.48 -13.43
CA MET A 324 -11.78 3.32 -14.24
C MET A 324 -11.10 4.61 -14.70
N PRO A 325 -11.42 5.10 -15.91
CA PRO A 325 -10.87 6.34 -16.42
C PRO A 325 -11.21 7.52 -15.53
N GLN A 326 -10.19 8.28 -15.16
CA GLN A 326 -10.31 9.45 -14.30
C GLN A 326 -11.35 10.49 -14.79
N LYS A 327 -11.46 10.67 -16.11
CA LYS A 327 -12.43 11.62 -16.70
C LYS A 327 -13.88 11.32 -16.30
N LEU A 328 -14.21 10.05 -16.00
CA LEU A 328 -15.57 9.63 -15.65
C LEU A 328 -15.83 9.72 -14.15
N VAL A 329 -14.90 9.27 -13.32
CA VAL A 329 -15.14 9.04 -11.88
C VAL A 329 -14.07 9.66 -10.98
N GLY A 330 -13.10 10.41 -11.53
CA GLY A 330 -11.98 10.98 -10.79
C GLY A 330 -12.37 11.85 -9.60
N PHE A 331 -13.51 12.55 -9.68
CA PHE A 331 -14.03 13.38 -8.59
C PHE A 331 -14.47 12.55 -7.37
N LEU A 332 -14.74 11.24 -7.53
CA LEU A 332 -15.15 10.36 -6.43
C LEU A 332 -13.96 9.80 -5.63
N TYR A 333 -12.79 9.63 -6.27
CA TYR A 333 -11.65 8.95 -5.66
C TYR A 333 -11.28 9.46 -4.27
N PRO A 334 -11.16 10.77 -4.03
CA PRO A 334 -10.77 11.29 -2.73
C PRO A 334 -11.78 11.00 -1.61
N PHE A 335 -13.02 10.65 -1.95
CA PHE A 335 -14.12 10.41 -1.01
C PHE A 335 -14.40 8.92 -0.78
N LEU A 336 -13.75 8.02 -1.52
CA LEU A 336 -13.86 6.58 -1.32
C LEU A 336 -12.84 6.12 -0.28
N PHE A 337 -13.28 5.39 0.75
CA PHE A 337 -12.34 4.86 1.73
C PHE A 337 -11.38 3.82 1.14
N THR A 338 -11.74 3.16 0.03
CA THR A 338 -10.88 2.22 -0.69
C THR A 338 -9.63 2.89 -1.27
N THR A 339 -9.67 4.18 -1.59
CA THR A 339 -8.51 4.98 -2.00
C THR A 339 -7.42 5.00 -0.92
N TYR A 340 -7.81 4.95 0.33
CA TYR A 340 -6.91 5.04 1.49
C TYR A 340 -6.44 3.67 2.00
N GLY A 341 -6.82 2.59 1.33
CA GLY A 341 -6.30 1.26 1.60
C GLY A 341 -4.81 1.14 1.27
N GLU A 342 -4.32 1.83 0.24
CA GLU A 342 -2.90 1.85 -0.11
C GLU A 342 -2.12 2.92 0.68
N GLY A 343 -1.93 2.65 1.97
CA GLY A 343 -1.30 3.58 2.91
C GLY A 343 0.08 4.07 2.47
N VAL A 344 0.86 3.25 1.79
CA VAL A 344 2.19 3.59 1.24
C VAL A 344 2.11 4.78 0.28
N LYS A 345 1.24 4.71 -0.73
CA LYS A 345 1.07 5.81 -1.70
C LYS A 345 0.37 7.02 -1.09
N VAL A 346 -0.53 6.81 -0.13
CA VAL A 346 -1.20 7.92 0.57
C VAL A 346 -0.20 8.72 1.40
N VAL A 347 0.64 8.02 2.18
CA VAL A 347 1.62 8.64 3.08
C VAL A 347 2.77 9.30 2.30
N SER A 348 3.23 8.69 1.19
CA SER A 348 4.25 9.28 0.33
C SER A 348 3.76 10.48 -0.49
N GLY A 349 2.45 10.60 -0.73
CA GLY A 349 1.85 11.55 -1.67
C GLY A 349 1.65 10.98 -3.08
N GLY A 350 2.25 9.82 -3.40
CA GLY A 350 2.20 9.20 -4.72
C GLY A 350 0.79 8.82 -5.19
N MET A 351 -0.20 8.73 -4.28
CA MET A 351 -1.59 8.50 -4.65
C MET A 351 -2.17 9.67 -5.47
N ASN A 352 -1.76 10.91 -5.18
CA ASN A 352 -2.18 12.07 -5.95
C ASN A 352 -1.73 11.98 -7.41
N LEU A 353 -0.48 11.57 -7.65
CA LEU A 353 0.04 11.37 -9.00
C LEU A 353 -0.68 10.22 -9.72
N ALA A 354 -0.88 9.08 -9.03
CA ALA A 354 -1.55 7.92 -9.59
C ALA A 354 -3.00 8.19 -9.99
N LEU A 355 -3.75 8.93 -9.17
CA LEU A 355 -5.16 9.27 -9.38
C LEU A 355 -5.35 10.66 -10.02
N ARG A 356 -4.28 11.36 -10.37
CA ARG A 356 -4.27 12.73 -10.92
C ARG A 356 -5.19 13.69 -10.14
N THR A 357 -5.02 13.74 -8.83
CA THR A 357 -5.75 14.58 -7.88
C THR A 357 -4.79 15.30 -6.95
N THR A 358 -5.24 16.35 -6.30
CA THR A 358 -4.44 17.11 -5.33
C THR A 358 -4.93 16.95 -3.89
N ILE A 359 -6.01 16.18 -3.68
CA ILE A 359 -6.79 16.19 -2.43
C ILE A 359 -6.43 15.01 -1.52
N VAL A 360 -5.87 13.92 -2.08
CA VAL A 360 -5.57 12.70 -1.31
C VAL A 360 -4.36 12.94 -0.41
N THR A 361 -4.61 13.07 0.87
CA THR A 361 -3.59 13.24 1.91
C THR A 361 -3.85 12.27 3.06
N PRO A 362 -2.86 11.98 3.92
CA PRO A 362 -3.07 11.15 5.11
C PRO A 362 -4.18 11.70 6.02
N THR A 363 -4.26 13.02 6.19
CA THR A 363 -5.31 13.69 6.99
C THR A 363 -6.69 13.48 6.37
N MET A 364 -6.80 13.64 5.05
CA MET A 364 -8.05 13.36 4.34
C MET A 364 -8.44 11.89 4.49
N GLY A 365 -7.47 10.97 4.47
CA GLY A 365 -7.66 9.54 4.73
C GLY A 365 -8.30 9.26 6.10
N VAL A 366 -7.82 9.92 7.15
CA VAL A 366 -8.42 9.81 8.49
C VAL A 366 -9.89 10.25 8.45
N ILE A 367 -10.18 11.42 7.87
CA ILE A 367 -11.53 11.98 7.81
C ILE A 367 -12.47 11.07 7.02
N VAL A 368 -12.07 10.65 5.84
CA VAL A 368 -12.89 9.81 4.95
C VAL A 368 -13.14 8.44 5.58
N CYS A 369 -12.11 7.79 6.12
CA CYS A 369 -12.29 6.50 6.78
C CYS A 369 -13.20 6.60 8.01
N LEU A 370 -13.11 7.65 8.81
CA LEU A 370 -14.03 7.86 9.95
C LEU A 370 -15.47 8.14 9.49
N ILE A 371 -15.66 8.96 8.46
CA ILE A 371 -16.99 9.25 7.90
C ILE A 371 -17.64 7.97 7.37
N TRP A 372 -16.93 7.15 6.60
CA TRP A 372 -17.45 5.89 6.10
C TRP A 372 -17.73 4.90 7.24
N GLY A 373 -16.81 4.75 8.19
CA GLY A 373 -16.99 3.82 9.31
C GLY A 373 -18.19 4.18 10.18
N VAL A 374 -18.28 5.44 10.62
CA VAL A 374 -19.42 5.93 11.45
C VAL A 374 -20.70 6.01 10.61
N GLY A 375 -20.60 6.51 9.37
CA GLY A 375 -21.74 6.67 8.46
C GLY A 375 -22.42 5.36 8.08
N LEU A 376 -21.71 4.23 8.10
CA LEU A 376 -22.27 2.90 7.83
C LEU A 376 -22.78 2.20 9.10
N ILE A 377 -22.11 2.40 10.23
CA ILE A 377 -22.55 1.74 11.46
C ILE A 377 -23.83 2.34 12.04
N ILE A 378 -24.07 3.64 11.82
CA ILE A 378 -25.31 4.30 12.28
C ILE A 378 -26.56 3.69 11.61
N PRO A 379 -26.68 3.61 10.26
CA PRO A 379 -27.83 2.97 9.62
C PRO A 379 -27.91 1.47 9.93
N ALA A 380 -26.78 0.78 10.05
CA ALA A 380 -26.77 -0.61 10.51
C ALA A 380 -27.41 -0.75 11.91
N TYR A 381 -27.03 0.14 12.83
CA TYR A 381 -27.58 0.18 14.17
C TYR A 381 -29.11 0.46 14.15
N ILE A 382 -29.54 1.48 13.44
CA ILE A 382 -30.97 1.86 13.34
C ILE A 382 -31.79 0.73 12.73
N HIS A 383 -31.30 0.12 11.64
CA HIS A 383 -31.97 -0.99 10.99
C HIS A 383 -32.14 -2.18 11.91
N PHE A 384 -31.04 -2.60 12.58
CA PHE A 384 -31.05 -3.76 13.48
C PHE A 384 -31.97 -3.56 14.70
N VAL A 385 -32.00 -2.34 15.28
CA VAL A 385 -32.85 -2.04 16.45
C VAL A 385 -34.34 -2.00 16.07
N LYS A 386 -34.66 -1.45 14.88
CA LYS A 386 -36.06 -1.27 14.43
C LYS A 386 -36.61 -2.55 13.73
N LYS A 387 -35.74 -3.47 13.32
CA LYS A 387 -36.15 -4.69 12.59
C LYS A 387 -37.01 -5.57 13.47
N ASP A 388 -38.24 -5.83 13.01
CA ASP A 388 -39.10 -6.86 13.61
C ASP A 388 -38.49 -8.23 13.31
N ILE A 389 -38.01 -8.87 14.35
CA ILE A 389 -37.48 -10.22 14.25
C ILE A 389 -38.68 -11.14 14.46
N VAL A 390 -39.39 -11.37 13.34
CA VAL A 390 -40.55 -12.28 13.32
C VAL A 390 -40.08 -13.68 13.68
N ALA A 391 -40.83 -14.29 14.53
CA ALA A 391 -40.60 -15.62 15.09
C ALA A 391 -40.69 -16.74 14.04
#